data_0a0571c2b61fcacbb241a89a834bfee9
#
_entry.id   0a0571c2b61fcacbb241a89a834bfee9
#
_cell.length_a   1.000
_cell.length_b   1.000
_cell.length_c   1.000
_cell.angle_alpha   90.00
_cell.angle_beta   90.00
_cell.angle_gamma   90.00
#
_symmetry.space_group_name_H-M   'P 1'
#
loop_
_entity.id
_entity.type
_entity.pdbx_description
1 polymer ?
#
loop_
_entity_poly.entity_id
_entity_poly.type
_entity_poly.pdbx_seq_one_letter_code
_entity_poly.pdbx_strand_id
1 'polypeptide(L)'
;MNYKMVCIDMDGTLLKKRKSISDESKKTIKEVADKGVKVVITTGRLYNNAAYYSDLVGASTEVIAANGAVIRTKRSDKVIFKKNIDKDICKKIMQAANECGVVLHLHTMDTIITNSYISNAIARAVFSTKDNKDFLIDIKTVKNEKKLNEVLEIYKDD
;
A
#
# COMPACT_ATOMS: atom_id res chain seq x y z
N MET A 1 8.75 -30.58 -7.75
CA MET A 1 7.63 -29.83 -7.11
C MET A 1 7.08 -28.84 -8.13
N ASN A 2 5.75 -28.84 -8.36
CA ASN A 2 5.14 -27.86 -9.28
C ASN A 2 4.52 -26.74 -8.47
N TYR A 3 5.26 -25.65 -8.28
CA TYR A 3 4.70 -24.43 -7.69
C TYR A 3 3.76 -23.76 -8.69
N LYS A 4 2.57 -23.38 -8.24
CA LYS A 4 1.55 -22.68 -9.06
C LYS A 4 1.54 -21.18 -8.80
N MET A 5 2.09 -20.76 -7.68
CA MET A 5 2.12 -19.37 -7.25
C MET A 5 3.39 -19.08 -6.45
N VAL A 6 3.91 -17.87 -6.62
CA VAL A 6 4.99 -17.28 -5.81
C VAL A 6 4.52 -15.92 -5.33
N CYS A 7 4.56 -15.68 -4.02
CA CYS A 7 4.32 -14.37 -3.43
C CYS A 7 5.67 -13.74 -3.08
N ILE A 8 5.90 -12.50 -3.52
CA ILE A 8 7.17 -11.80 -3.34
C ILE A 8 6.92 -10.53 -2.53
N ASP A 9 7.60 -10.40 -1.39
CA ASP A 9 7.64 -9.16 -0.63
C ASP A 9 8.50 -8.11 -1.33
N MET A 10 8.21 -6.84 -1.06
CA MET A 10 8.87 -5.73 -1.71
C MET A 10 10.09 -5.23 -0.95
N ASP A 11 9.88 -4.72 0.26
CA ASP A 11 10.90 -3.98 0.98
C ASP A 11 11.92 -4.92 1.65
N GLY A 12 13.18 -4.82 1.22
CA GLY A 12 14.23 -5.72 1.69
C GLY A 12 14.29 -7.09 0.97
N THR A 13 13.34 -7.38 0.07
CA THR A 13 13.29 -8.62 -0.72
C THR A 13 13.44 -8.31 -2.22
N LEU A 14 12.40 -7.78 -2.86
CA LEU A 14 12.42 -7.44 -4.29
C LEU A 14 13.16 -6.13 -4.56
N LEU A 15 12.98 -5.14 -3.67
CA LEU A 15 13.55 -3.82 -3.81
C LEU A 15 14.94 -3.71 -3.20
N LYS A 16 15.90 -3.25 -4.00
CA LYS A 16 17.24 -2.87 -3.57
C LYS A 16 17.25 -1.48 -2.90
N LYS A 17 18.42 -1.06 -2.42
CA LYS A 17 18.66 0.33 -2.01
C LYS A 17 18.18 1.28 -3.12
N ARG A 18 17.57 2.41 -2.74
CA ARG A 18 16.93 3.39 -3.65
C ARG A 18 15.66 2.89 -4.34
N LYS A 19 15.00 1.87 -3.80
CA LYS A 19 13.72 1.34 -4.31
C LYS A 19 13.77 0.86 -5.77
N SER A 20 14.95 0.45 -6.26
CA SER A 20 15.13 -0.10 -7.59
C SER A 20 15.00 -1.62 -7.60
N ILE A 21 14.57 -2.17 -8.73
CA ILE A 21 14.53 -3.61 -9.00
C ILE A 21 15.63 -3.92 -10.02
N SER A 22 16.39 -5.00 -9.79
CA SER A 22 17.42 -5.41 -10.75
C SER A 22 16.80 -5.96 -12.03
N ASP A 23 17.49 -5.77 -13.15
CA ASP A 23 17.04 -6.33 -14.42
C ASP A 23 17.05 -7.85 -14.41
N GLU A 24 17.96 -8.47 -13.67
CA GLU A 24 17.98 -9.91 -13.43
C GLU A 24 16.69 -10.38 -12.72
N SER A 25 16.26 -9.69 -11.65
CA SER A 25 15.00 -10.01 -10.96
C SER A 25 13.79 -9.85 -11.88
N LYS A 26 13.74 -8.77 -12.68
CA LYS A 26 12.65 -8.56 -13.65
C LYS A 26 12.61 -9.70 -14.68
N LYS A 27 13.76 -10.07 -15.23
CA LYS A 27 13.91 -11.16 -16.20
C LYS A 27 13.43 -12.48 -15.61
N THR A 28 13.92 -12.84 -14.41
CA THR A 28 13.57 -14.09 -13.74
C THR A 28 12.07 -14.16 -13.42
N ILE A 29 11.47 -13.07 -12.92
CA ILE A 29 10.04 -13.00 -12.65
C ILE A 29 9.23 -13.23 -13.92
N LYS A 30 9.62 -12.58 -15.02
CA LYS A 30 8.98 -12.76 -16.31
C LYS A 30 9.08 -14.22 -16.79
N GLU A 31 10.26 -14.82 -16.74
CA GLU A 31 10.47 -16.24 -17.13
C GLU A 31 9.61 -17.20 -16.29
N VAL A 32 9.43 -16.92 -15.00
CA VAL A 32 8.57 -17.71 -14.11
C VAL A 32 7.10 -17.54 -14.48
N ALA A 33 6.67 -16.30 -14.76
CA ALA A 33 5.31 -16.02 -15.21
C ALA A 33 4.99 -16.66 -16.57
N ASP A 34 5.94 -16.62 -17.52
CA ASP A 34 5.81 -17.23 -18.86
C ASP A 34 5.66 -18.77 -18.77
N LYS A 35 6.13 -19.40 -17.70
CA LYS A 35 5.91 -20.84 -17.40
C LYS A 35 4.54 -21.12 -16.73
N GLY A 36 3.66 -20.13 -16.62
CA GLY A 36 2.32 -20.27 -16.05
C GLY A 36 2.26 -20.23 -14.53
N VAL A 37 3.35 -19.86 -13.85
CA VAL A 37 3.36 -19.66 -12.40
C VAL A 37 2.83 -18.25 -12.09
N LYS A 38 1.82 -18.14 -11.25
CA LYS A 38 1.34 -16.82 -10.76
C LYS A 38 2.41 -16.18 -9.89
N VAL A 39 2.84 -14.97 -10.25
CA VAL A 39 3.72 -14.14 -9.40
C VAL A 39 2.89 -13.01 -8.82
N VAL A 40 2.79 -12.94 -7.50
CA VAL A 40 1.97 -11.98 -6.76
C VAL A 40 2.87 -11.13 -5.87
N ILE A 41 2.75 -9.82 -5.97
CA ILE A 41 3.41 -8.90 -5.03
C ILE A 41 2.59 -8.85 -3.74
N THR A 42 3.28 -8.98 -2.61
CA THR A 42 2.69 -8.88 -1.27
C THR A 42 3.50 -7.89 -0.43
N THR A 43 2.85 -6.91 0.20
CA THR A 43 3.55 -5.83 0.89
C THR A 43 2.69 -5.13 1.93
N GLY A 44 3.33 -4.47 2.91
CA GLY A 44 2.67 -3.53 3.82
C GLY A 44 2.31 -2.17 3.20
N ARG A 45 2.76 -1.91 1.96
CA ARG A 45 2.47 -0.64 1.27
C ARG A 45 1.03 -0.55 0.82
N LEU A 46 0.58 0.68 0.53
CA LEU A 46 -0.71 0.94 -0.11
C LEU A 46 -0.80 0.29 -1.49
N TYR A 47 -2.02 -0.03 -1.91
CA TYR A 47 -2.30 -0.73 -3.15
C TYR A 47 -1.68 -0.05 -4.38
N ASN A 48 -1.85 1.26 -4.55
CA ASN A 48 -1.34 1.97 -5.73
C ASN A 48 0.17 1.82 -5.88
N ASN A 49 0.91 1.91 -4.78
CA ASN A 49 2.36 1.72 -4.79
C ASN A 49 2.74 0.28 -5.12
N ALA A 50 2.05 -0.69 -4.54
CA ALA A 50 2.28 -2.12 -4.80
C ALA A 50 1.94 -2.50 -6.25
N ALA A 51 0.84 -1.98 -6.79
CA ALA A 51 0.41 -2.21 -8.17
C ALA A 51 1.44 -1.72 -9.18
N TYR A 52 1.98 -0.51 -8.97
CA TYR A 52 3.04 0.02 -9.82
C TYR A 52 4.27 -0.90 -9.89
N TYR A 53 4.82 -1.32 -8.75
CA TYR A 53 5.96 -2.24 -8.75
C TYR A 53 5.62 -3.61 -9.33
N SER A 54 4.38 -4.07 -9.13
CA SER A 54 3.88 -5.30 -9.75
C SER A 54 3.88 -5.20 -11.28
N ASP A 55 3.53 -4.03 -11.85
CA ASP A 55 3.59 -3.79 -13.30
C ASP A 55 5.02 -3.72 -13.81
N LEU A 56 5.92 -3.07 -13.09
CA LEU A 56 7.34 -2.97 -13.46
C LEU A 56 8.03 -4.34 -13.62
N VAL A 57 7.57 -5.36 -12.93
CA VAL A 57 8.13 -6.71 -13.00
C VAL A 57 7.29 -7.68 -13.84
N GLY A 58 6.20 -7.20 -14.42
CA GLY A 58 5.28 -8.06 -15.19
C GLY A 58 4.61 -9.15 -14.34
N ALA A 59 4.44 -8.89 -13.04
CA ALA A 59 3.76 -9.83 -12.14
C ALA A 59 2.26 -9.98 -12.48
N SER A 60 1.62 -10.96 -11.87
CA SER A 60 0.18 -11.24 -12.01
C SER A 60 -0.70 -10.02 -11.78
N THR A 61 -1.94 -10.11 -12.20
CA THR A 61 -2.89 -9.00 -12.08
C THR A 61 -3.31 -8.71 -10.65
N GLU A 62 -3.20 -9.67 -9.75
CA GLU A 62 -3.53 -9.54 -8.33
C GLU A 62 -2.37 -8.97 -7.54
N VAL A 63 -2.70 -8.13 -6.56
CA VAL A 63 -1.76 -7.52 -5.60
C VAL A 63 -2.32 -7.67 -4.20
N ILE A 64 -1.45 -8.08 -3.27
CA ILE A 64 -1.73 -8.17 -1.83
C ILE A 64 -1.06 -6.95 -1.19
N ALA A 65 -1.86 -6.02 -0.68
CA ALA A 65 -1.41 -4.77 -0.11
C ALA A 65 -1.82 -4.61 1.36
N ALA A 66 -1.30 -3.58 2.03
CA ALA A 66 -1.61 -3.24 3.41
C ALA A 66 -1.49 -4.45 4.36
N ASN A 67 -0.38 -5.21 4.27
CA ASN A 67 -0.13 -6.44 5.05
C ASN A 67 -1.23 -7.51 4.90
N GLY A 68 -1.85 -7.59 3.73
CA GLY A 68 -2.91 -8.56 3.45
C GLY A 68 -4.32 -8.06 3.75
N ALA A 69 -4.50 -6.83 4.24
CA ALA A 69 -5.82 -6.26 4.47
C ALA A 69 -6.59 -6.01 3.16
N VAL A 70 -5.89 -5.87 2.03
CA VAL A 70 -6.48 -5.67 0.72
C VAL A 70 -5.85 -6.61 -0.31
N ILE A 71 -6.69 -7.30 -1.07
CA ILE A 71 -6.32 -8.01 -2.30
C ILE A 71 -7.16 -7.45 -3.44
N ARG A 72 -6.51 -6.89 -4.45
CA ARG A 72 -7.18 -6.20 -5.56
C ARG A 72 -6.50 -6.52 -6.88
N THR A 73 -7.27 -6.54 -7.97
CA THR A 73 -6.74 -6.72 -9.32
C THR A 73 -6.34 -5.38 -9.94
N LYS A 74 -5.25 -5.34 -10.70
CA LYS A 74 -4.74 -4.13 -11.36
C LYS A 74 -5.59 -3.67 -12.56
N ARG A 75 -6.12 -4.62 -13.33
CA ARG A 75 -6.78 -4.31 -14.62
C ARG A 75 -8.25 -3.99 -14.50
N SER A 76 -8.96 -4.64 -13.59
CA SER A 76 -10.41 -4.50 -13.45
C SER A 76 -10.83 -3.76 -12.18
N ASP A 77 -9.88 -3.29 -11.39
CA ASP A 77 -10.11 -2.64 -10.09
C ASP A 77 -10.96 -3.47 -9.12
N LYS A 78 -11.09 -4.77 -9.40
CA LYS A 78 -11.91 -5.66 -8.59
C LYS A 78 -11.23 -5.93 -7.25
N VAL A 79 -11.88 -5.57 -6.16
CA VAL A 79 -11.51 -5.98 -4.82
C VAL A 79 -11.88 -7.45 -4.64
N ILE A 80 -10.88 -8.30 -4.41
CA ILE A 80 -11.04 -9.74 -4.16
C ILE A 80 -11.26 -9.99 -2.67
N PHE A 81 -10.52 -9.28 -1.84
CA PHE A 81 -10.61 -9.35 -0.40
C PHE A 81 -10.32 -7.99 0.22
N LYS A 82 -11.07 -7.64 1.25
CA LYS A 82 -10.85 -6.45 2.06
C LYS A 82 -11.25 -6.72 3.51
N LYS A 83 -10.40 -6.30 4.43
CA LYS A 83 -10.68 -6.34 5.86
C LYS A 83 -10.41 -4.97 6.47
N ASN A 84 -11.46 -4.26 6.80
CA ASN A 84 -11.38 -2.94 7.41
C ASN A 84 -11.33 -3.02 8.92
N ILE A 85 -10.76 -1.99 9.54
CA ILE A 85 -10.89 -1.73 10.98
C ILE A 85 -12.16 -0.90 11.20
N ASP A 86 -12.92 -1.28 12.21
CA ASP A 86 -14.12 -0.54 12.60
C ASP A 86 -13.82 0.93 12.92
N LYS A 87 -14.72 1.82 12.52
CA LYS A 87 -14.60 3.27 12.67
C LYS A 87 -14.37 3.72 14.11
N ASP A 88 -15.09 3.10 15.06
CA ASP A 88 -14.95 3.46 16.47
C ASP A 88 -13.64 2.94 17.06
N ILE A 89 -13.12 1.83 16.52
CA ILE A 89 -11.78 1.35 16.84
C ILE A 89 -10.73 2.30 16.28
N CYS A 90 -10.86 2.78 15.04
CA CYS A 90 -9.97 3.79 14.45
C CYS A 90 -9.89 5.07 15.31
N LYS A 91 -11.06 5.55 15.82
CA LYS A 91 -11.11 6.71 16.71
C LYS A 91 -10.33 6.47 18.01
N LYS A 92 -10.58 5.33 18.67
CA LYS A 92 -9.88 4.96 19.91
C LYS A 92 -8.37 4.86 19.72
N ILE A 93 -7.93 4.25 18.63
CA ILE A 93 -6.50 4.15 18.29
C ILE A 93 -5.90 5.55 18.06
N MET A 94 -6.60 6.43 17.33
CA MET A 94 -6.14 7.79 17.08
C MET A 94 -6.07 8.60 18.38
N GLN A 95 -7.05 8.47 19.25
CA GLN A 95 -7.04 9.12 20.56
C GLN A 95 -5.85 8.65 21.40
N ALA A 96 -5.66 7.35 21.54
CA ALA A 96 -4.54 6.78 22.27
C ALA A 96 -3.18 7.23 21.70
N ALA A 97 -3.05 7.27 20.36
CA ALA A 97 -1.85 7.76 19.71
C ALA A 97 -1.55 9.24 20.06
N ASN A 98 -2.58 10.07 20.08
CA ASN A 98 -2.44 11.49 20.45
C ASN A 98 -2.06 11.65 21.94
N GLU A 99 -2.69 10.90 22.83
CA GLU A 99 -2.40 10.91 24.27
C GLU A 99 -0.96 10.46 24.56
N CYS A 100 -0.48 9.45 23.82
CA CYS A 100 0.91 8.96 23.95
C CYS A 100 1.93 9.79 23.16
N GLY A 101 1.53 10.79 22.37
CA GLY A 101 2.41 11.59 21.55
C GLY A 101 3.08 10.81 20.41
N VAL A 102 2.48 9.69 19.96
CA VAL A 102 3.03 8.88 18.87
C VAL A 102 2.38 9.22 17.53
N VAL A 103 3.17 9.08 16.46
CA VAL A 103 2.65 9.25 15.11
C VAL A 103 1.88 8.00 14.70
N LEU A 104 0.65 8.20 14.21
CA LEU A 104 -0.20 7.16 13.69
C LEU A 104 -0.46 7.37 12.20
N HIS A 105 -0.47 6.27 11.45
CA HIS A 105 -0.96 6.21 10.08
C HIS A 105 -2.10 5.20 10.00
N LEU A 106 -3.29 5.66 9.62
CA LEU A 106 -4.38 4.81 9.17
C LEU A 106 -4.38 4.80 7.65
N HIS A 107 -4.45 3.63 7.07
CA HIS A 107 -4.43 3.46 5.61
C HIS A 107 -5.83 3.15 5.10
N THR A 108 -6.25 3.87 4.08
CA THR A 108 -7.32 3.46 3.18
C THR A 108 -6.71 2.78 1.96
N MET A 109 -7.48 2.54 0.89
CA MET A 109 -6.92 1.97 -0.34
C MET A 109 -5.87 2.87 -0.99
N ASP A 110 -6.08 4.19 -0.96
CA ASP A 110 -5.30 5.17 -1.73
C ASP A 110 -4.80 6.35 -0.90
N THR A 111 -5.19 6.43 0.39
CA THR A 111 -4.92 7.58 1.25
C THR A 111 -4.31 7.15 2.58
N ILE A 112 -3.41 7.96 3.10
CA ILE A 112 -2.90 7.87 4.47
C ILE A 112 -3.56 8.97 5.31
N ILE A 113 -4.17 8.59 6.43
CA ILE A 113 -4.69 9.50 7.43
C ILE A 113 -3.71 9.51 8.60
N THR A 114 -3.18 10.68 8.96
CA THR A 114 -2.16 10.81 10.02
C THR A 114 -2.48 11.93 10.99
N ASN A 115 -2.02 11.80 12.23
CA ASN A 115 -2.07 12.85 13.25
C ASN A 115 -0.87 13.80 13.21
N SER A 116 0.09 13.62 12.28
CA SER A 116 1.34 14.38 12.24
C SER A 116 1.53 15.17 10.95
N TYR A 117 1.73 16.48 11.05
CA TYR A 117 2.10 17.33 9.89
C TYR A 117 3.52 17.06 9.41
N ILE A 118 4.44 16.76 10.31
CA ILE A 118 5.83 16.45 9.96
C ILE A 118 5.86 15.16 9.15
N SER A 119 5.14 14.13 9.60
CA SER A 119 5.02 12.88 8.87
C SER A 119 4.39 13.08 7.48
N ASN A 120 3.35 13.93 7.38
CA ASN A 120 2.74 14.30 6.10
C ASN A 120 3.76 14.97 5.17
N ALA A 121 4.54 15.95 5.66
CA ALA A 121 5.54 16.64 4.86
C ALA A 121 6.64 15.68 4.36
N ILE A 122 7.16 14.81 5.24
CA ILE A 122 8.15 13.80 4.89
C ILE A 122 7.60 12.82 3.85
N ALA A 123 6.39 12.32 4.07
CA ALA A 123 5.78 11.36 3.16
C ALA A 123 5.55 12.00 1.77
N ARG A 124 5.05 13.23 1.71
CA ARG A 124 4.93 13.98 0.45
C ARG A 124 6.28 14.12 -0.26
N ALA A 125 7.35 14.48 0.46
CA ALA A 125 8.69 14.59 -0.11
C ALA A 125 9.22 13.24 -0.63
N VAL A 126 8.94 12.14 0.07
CA VAL A 126 9.37 10.78 -0.32
C VAL A 126 8.58 10.23 -1.50
N PHE A 127 7.27 10.54 -1.57
CA PHE A 127 6.38 10.01 -2.60
C PHE A 127 6.20 10.94 -3.81
N SER A 128 6.62 12.22 -3.75
CA SER A 128 6.53 13.19 -4.83
C SER A 128 7.72 13.17 -5.79
N THR A 129 8.30 12.01 -6.07
CA THR A 129 9.35 11.93 -7.10
C THR A 129 8.76 12.19 -8.48
N LYS A 130 9.43 13.03 -9.29
CA LYS A 130 8.97 13.54 -10.59
C LYS A 130 8.61 12.46 -11.61
N ASP A 131 9.04 11.22 -11.41
CA ASP A 131 8.87 10.11 -12.35
C ASP A 131 7.61 9.26 -12.09
N ASN A 132 6.81 9.58 -11.06
CA ASN A 132 5.77 8.68 -10.59
C ASN A 132 4.45 9.40 -10.32
N LYS A 133 3.82 9.89 -11.40
CA LYS A 133 2.45 10.43 -11.31
C LYS A 133 1.39 9.34 -11.05
N ASP A 134 1.73 8.08 -11.30
CA ASP A 134 0.77 6.97 -11.32
C ASP A 134 0.45 6.39 -9.91
N PHE A 135 1.14 6.84 -8.86
CA PHE A 135 0.80 6.42 -7.49
C PHE A 135 0.90 7.58 -6.48
N LEU A 136 0.17 8.63 -6.80
CA LEU A 136 -0.04 9.70 -5.83
C LEU A 136 -0.81 9.12 -4.63
N ILE A 137 -0.10 8.99 -3.52
CA ILE A 137 -0.72 8.71 -2.23
C ILE A 137 -1.24 10.04 -1.69
N ASP A 138 -2.54 10.17 -1.51
CA ASP A 138 -3.09 11.31 -0.77
C ASP A 138 -2.79 11.15 0.72
N ILE A 139 -2.43 12.25 1.39
CA ILE A 139 -2.12 12.23 2.81
C ILE A 139 -2.94 13.30 3.51
N LYS A 140 -3.85 12.88 4.37
CA LYS A 140 -4.72 13.75 5.15
C LYS A 140 -4.28 13.81 6.60
N THR A 141 -3.99 15.02 7.07
CA THR A 141 -3.65 15.25 8.47
C THR A 141 -4.90 15.58 9.27
N VAL A 142 -5.11 14.88 10.37
CA VAL A 142 -6.23 15.09 11.30
C VAL A 142 -5.67 15.41 12.70
N LYS A 143 -6.12 16.51 13.30
CA LYS A 143 -5.65 16.95 14.61
C LYS A 143 -6.69 16.85 15.72
N ASN A 144 -7.94 16.77 15.35
CA ASN A 144 -9.04 16.74 16.30
C ASN A 144 -10.11 15.73 15.88
N GLU A 145 -10.95 15.38 16.85
CA GLU A 145 -11.98 14.36 16.67
C GLU A 145 -12.99 14.74 15.57
N LYS A 146 -13.38 16.02 15.48
CA LYS A 146 -14.30 16.48 14.44
C LYS A 146 -13.74 16.19 13.05
N LYS A 147 -12.49 16.56 12.80
CA LYS A 147 -11.82 16.34 11.50
C LYS A 147 -11.60 14.86 11.21
N LEU A 148 -11.30 14.08 12.25
CA LEU A 148 -11.21 12.62 12.12
C LEU A 148 -12.55 12.02 11.70
N ASN A 149 -13.65 12.41 12.35
CA ASN A 149 -14.99 11.93 12.01
C ASN A 149 -15.38 12.28 10.57
N GLU A 150 -15.10 13.51 10.11
CA GLU A 150 -15.33 13.94 8.72
C GLU A 150 -14.56 13.06 7.72
N VAL A 151 -13.29 12.81 8.01
CA VAL A 151 -12.43 11.99 7.13
C VAL A 151 -12.86 10.53 7.15
N LEU A 152 -13.13 9.94 8.31
CA LEU A 152 -13.59 8.56 8.42
C LEU A 152 -14.97 8.34 7.77
N GLU A 153 -15.81 9.40 7.67
CA GLU A 153 -17.09 9.29 6.94
C GLU A 153 -16.88 9.22 5.44
N ILE A 154 -15.88 9.95 4.90
CA ILE A 154 -15.53 9.89 3.47
C ILE A 154 -15.05 8.50 3.08
N TYR A 155 -14.28 7.84 3.95
CA TYR A 155 -13.65 6.54 3.70
C TYR A 155 -14.33 5.39 4.44
N LYS A 156 -15.63 5.49 4.71
CA LYS A 156 -16.36 4.48 5.50
C LYS A 156 -16.39 3.10 4.87
N ASP A 157 -16.23 3.03 3.57
CA ASP A 157 -16.25 1.80 2.79
C ASP A 157 -14.84 1.29 2.41
N ASP A 158 -13.79 2.00 2.87
CA ASP A 158 -12.38 1.70 2.58
C ASP A 158 -11.64 1.02 3.72
#